data_42d9b1b86751e4b09bec4d9dfb19127f
#
_entry.id   42d9b1b86751e4b09bec4d9dfb19127f
#
_cell.length_a   1.000
_cell.length_b   1.000
_cell.length_c   1.000
_cell.angle_alpha   90.00
_cell.angle_beta   90.00
_cell.angle_gamma   90.00
#
_symmetry.space_group_name_H-M   'P 1'
#
loop_
_entity.id
_entity.type
_entity.pdbx_description
1 polymer ?
#
loop_
_entity_poly.entity_id
_entity_poly.type
_entity_poly.pdbx_seq_one_letter_code
_entity_poly.pdbx_strand_id
1 'polypeptide(L)'
;MDRITVDSLRHHVQSIHFDRNPSDRAEAMEEAARYIFQELQKAGFAVWKEPFQWEGRWFNNIVAEKKGHASPDHLLILGAHYDTVPGSPGADDNASAVAVLLEVAKQVQGAALSSSVRFVAFALEEYGYVGSTYHAKRARDRAEKIDGMISLEMLGFTGPRQKYPPYIHPKYYPNVGDFIGIVANERSKELLEEVRRVFKAFVPKLPSEFIVVPGNGEGLEEVRLSDHSPFWDQGYAALLVTDTAFLRNPNYHLPGDTMETLDFEFMRKVAVGVYYSVVSLSR
;
A
#
# COMPACT_ATOMS: atom_id res chain seq x y z
N MET A 1 0.94 -23.87 -2.65
CA MET A 1 1.83 -22.77 -2.60
C MET A 1 1.13 -21.49 -2.99
N ASP A 2 0.73 -21.10 -4.08
CA ASP A 2 0.17 -19.76 -4.32
C ASP A 2 -1.36 -19.74 -4.20
N ARG A 3 -1.86 -19.32 -3.04
CA ARG A 3 -3.29 -19.08 -2.84
C ARG A 3 -3.75 -17.69 -3.33
N ILE A 4 -2.80 -16.78 -3.68
CA ILE A 4 -3.12 -15.50 -4.31
C ILE A 4 -3.30 -15.74 -5.81
N THR A 5 -4.49 -15.49 -6.31
CA THR A 5 -4.86 -15.75 -7.71
C THR A 5 -5.23 -14.45 -8.43
N VAL A 6 -5.11 -14.45 -9.76
CA VAL A 6 -5.61 -13.35 -10.59
C VAL A 6 -7.10 -13.12 -10.36
N ASP A 7 -7.88 -14.18 -10.23
CA ASP A 7 -9.33 -14.08 -10.05
C ASP A 7 -9.71 -13.43 -8.72
N SER A 8 -8.97 -13.76 -7.63
CA SER A 8 -9.23 -13.14 -6.32
C SER A 8 -8.88 -11.65 -6.32
N LEU A 9 -7.76 -11.27 -6.91
CA LEU A 9 -7.37 -9.86 -7.05
C LEU A 9 -8.38 -9.09 -7.92
N ARG A 10 -8.79 -9.66 -9.05
CA ARG A 10 -9.81 -9.09 -9.93
C ARG A 10 -11.14 -8.89 -9.19
N HIS A 11 -11.56 -9.87 -8.40
CA HIS A 11 -12.78 -9.77 -7.59
C HIS A 11 -12.72 -8.61 -6.60
N HIS A 12 -11.61 -8.43 -5.90
CA HIS A 12 -11.45 -7.30 -4.96
C HIS A 12 -11.47 -5.96 -5.67
N VAL A 13 -10.73 -5.80 -6.78
CA VAL A 13 -10.76 -4.56 -7.57
C VAL A 13 -12.17 -4.27 -8.05
N GLN A 14 -12.88 -5.25 -8.64
CA GLN A 14 -14.23 -5.11 -9.13
C GLN A 14 -15.21 -4.66 -8.05
N SER A 15 -14.99 -5.07 -6.81
CA SER A 15 -15.87 -4.77 -5.68
C SER A 15 -15.78 -3.33 -5.18
N ILE A 16 -14.68 -2.63 -5.49
CA ILE A 16 -14.46 -1.22 -5.06
C ILE A 16 -14.04 -0.29 -6.21
N HIS A 17 -14.15 -0.77 -7.46
CA HIS A 17 -13.86 0.00 -8.67
C HIS A 17 -15.03 0.93 -9.01
N PHE A 18 -15.14 2.03 -8.28
CA PHE A 18 -16.09 3.12 -8.48
C PHE A 18 -15.58 4.38 -7.80
N ASP A 19 -16.06 5.55 -8.27
CA ASP A 19 -15.73 6.83 -7.65
C ASP A 19 -16.20 6.85 -6.19
N ARG A 20 -15.24 6.91 -5.27
CA ARG A 20 -15.42 6.83 -3.81
C ARG A 20 -14.75 8.00 -3.08
N ASN A 21 -14.83 9.17 -3.72
CA ASN A 21 -14.30 10.39 -3.13
C ASN A 21 -15.14 10.87 -1.95
N PRO A 22 -14.54 11.50 -0.93
CA PRO A 22 -15.25 11.95 0.27
C PRO A 22 -16.11 13.20 0.06
N SER A 23 -15.89 13.96 -1.04
CA SER A 23 -16.50 15.28 -1.24
C SER A 23 -17.98 15.16 -1.60
N ASP A 24 -18.31 14.38 -2.61
CA ASP A 24 -19.68 14.21 -3.13
C ASP A 24 -20.12 12.74 -3.28
N ARG A 25 -19.24 11.77 -2.95
CA ARG A 25 -19.47 10.33 -2.99
C ARG A 25 -19.22 9.65 -1.64
N ALA A 26 -19.51 10.33 -0.54
CA ALA A 26 -19.22 9.83 0.82
C ALA A 26 -19.90 8.48 1.11
N GLU A 27 -21.09 8.21 0.57
CA GLU A 27 -21.77 6.92 0.71
C GLU A 27 -21.02 5.79 -0.01
N ALA A 28 -20.49 6.06 -1.21
CA ALA A 28 -19.67 5.12 -1.96
C ALA A 28 -18.35 4.83 -1.22
N MET A 29 -17.72 5.86 -0.65
CA MET A 29 -16.53 5.67 0.18
C MET A 29 -16.83 4.78 1.40
N GLU A 30 -17.97 4.98 2.08
CA GLU A 30 -18.38 4.11 3.21
C GLU A 30 -18.75 2.68 2.74
N GLU A 31 -19.23 2.52 1.50
CA GLU A 31 -19.44 1.20 0.89
C GLU A 31 -18.11 0.46 0.71
N ALA A 32 -17.08 1.10 0.18
CA ALA A 32 -15.74 0.54 0.07
C ALA A 32 -15.15 0.18 1.43
N ALA A 33 -15.27 1.08 2.42
CA ALA A 33 -14.85 0.82 3.80
C ALA A 33 -15.54 -0.41 4.40
N ARG A 34 -16.84 -0.55 4.16
CA ARG A 34 -17.64 -1.70 4.62
C ARG A 34 -17.20 -3.00 3.96
N TYR A 35 -16.94 -2.98 2.64
CA TYR A 35 -16.41 -4.11 1.91
C TYR A 35 -15.07 -4.57 2.50
N ILE A 36 -14.11 -3.67 2.66
CA ILE A 36 -12.78 -3.96 3.23
C ILE A 36 -12.92 -4.56 4.63
N PHE A 37 -13.75 -3.94 5.48
CA PHE A 37 -14.02 -4.42 6.83
C PHE A 37 -14.54 -5.87 6.82
N GLN A 38 -15.49 -6.18 5.96
CA GLN A 38 -16.09 -7.52 5.85
C GLN A 38 -15.10 -8.56 5.33
N GLU A 39 -14.27 -8.21 4.33
CA GLU A 39 -13.27 -9.13 3.79
C GLU A 39 -12.19 -9.48 4.84
N LEU A 40 -11.73 -8.49 5.61
CA LEU A 40 -10.81 -8.74 6.72
C LEU A 40 -11.47 -9.60 7.83
N GLN A 41 -12.76 -9.40 8.13
CA GLN A 41 -13.49 -10.27 9.06
C GLN A 41 -13.62 -11.70 8.53
N LYS A 42 -13.97 -11.88 7.25
CA LYS A 42 -14.05 -13.20 6.61
C LYS A 42 -12.70 -13.93 6.61
N ALA A 43 -11.60 -13.18 6.53
CA ALA A 43 -10.25 -13.72 6.66
C ALA A 43 -9.91 -14.13 8.12
N GLY A 44 -10.77 -13.86 9.09
CA GLY A 44 -10.62 -14.29 10.49
C GLY A 44 -9.94 -13.26 11.40
N PHE A 45 -9.87 -11.99 10.98
CA PHE A 45 -9.30 -10.93 11.83
C PHE A 45 -10.34 -10.33 12.79
N ALA A 46 -9.85 -9.86 13.94
CA ALA A 46 -10.53 -8.81 14.68
C ALA A 46 -10.34 -7.49 13.93
N VAL A 47 -11.43 -6.89 13.48
CA VAL A 47 -11.42 -5.67 12.66
C VAL A 47 -12.08 -4.55 13.42
N TRP A 48 -11.53 -3.35 13.37
CA TRP A 48 -12.12 -2.17 13.98
C TRP A 48 -12.01 -0.94 13.08
N LYS A 49 -12.90 0.01 13.29
CA LYS A 49 -12.81 1.34 12.72
C LYS A 49 -11.96 2.22 13.64
N GLU A 50 -11.03 2.96 13.06
CA GLU A 50 -10.25 3.98 13.75
C GLU A 50 -10.78 5.36 13.34
N PRO A 51 -11.66 5.98 14.16
CA PRO A 51 -12.33 7.21 13.79
C PRO A 51 -11.42 8.44 13.96
N PHE A 52 -11.55 9.38 13.05
CA PHE A 52 -10.93 10.71 13.13
C PHE A 52 -11.84 11.77 12.48
N GLN A 53 -11.60 13.03 12.82
CA GLN A 53 -12.33 14.16 12.21
C GLN A 53 -11.47 14.87 11.18
N TRP A 54 -12.10 15.24 10.07
CA TRP A 54 -11.55 16.13 9.07
C TRP A 54 -12.66 17.05 8.53
N GLU A 55 -12.41 18.36 8.52
CA GLU A 55 -13.39 19.38 8.10
C GLU A 55 -14.78 19.23 8.75
N GLY A 56 -14.82 18.90 10.04
CA GLY A 56 -16.06 18.74 10.80
C GLY A 56 -16.84 17.44 10.56
N ARG A 57 -16.33 16.54 9.70
CA ARG A 57 -16.92 15.24 9.36
C ARG A 57 -16.10 14.10 9.96
N TRP A 58 -16.76 12.98 10.24
CA TRP A 58 -16.10 11.77 10.75
C TRP A 58 -15.74 10.83 9.60
N PHE A 59 -14.51 10.34 9.65
CA PHE A 59 -13.96 9.31 8.75
C PHE A 59 -13.31 8.21 9.55
N ASN A 60 -13.00 7.07 8.90
CA ASN A 60 -12.45 5.92 9.58
C ASN A 60 -11.32 5.29 8.76
N ASN A 61 -10.17 5.04 9.36
CA ASN A 61 -9.31 3.99 8.86
C ASN A 61 -9.93 2.63 9.23
N ILE A 62 -9.76 1.62 8.37
CA ILE A 62 -10.17 0.24 8.67
C ILE A 62 -8.93 -0.53 9.08
N VAL A 63 -8.95 -1.09 10.28
CA VAL A 63 -7.76 -1.69 10.89
C VAL A 63 -8.02 -3.14 11.28
N ALA A 64 -7.07 -4.02 10.95
CA ALA A 64 -7.05 -5.40 11.38
C ALA A 64 -5.66 -5.77 11.88
N GLU A 65 -5.55 -6.66 12.86
CA GLU A 65 -4.26 -7.02 13.42
C GLU A 65 -4.18 -8.51 13.70
N LYS A 66 -3.03 -9.10 13.38
CA LYS A 66 -2.63 -10.43 13.81
C LYS A 66 -1.50 -10.31 14.80
N LYS A 67 -1.70 -10.82 16.00
CA LYS A 67 -0.67 -10.85 17.04
C LYS A 67 0.41 -11.87 16.74
N GLY A 68 1.66 -11.46 16.93
CA GLY A 68 2.80 -12.33 16.94
C GLY A 68 2.86 -13.18 18.23
N HIS A 69 3.53 -14.31 18.16
CA HIS A 69 3.59 -15.23 19.30
C HIS A 69 4.78 -14.97 20.24
N ALA A 70 5.87 -14.37 19.76
CA ALA A 70 7.10 -14.16 20.53
C ALA A 70 7.27 -12.69 20.96
N SER A 71 6.97 -11.74 20.09
CA SER A 71 7.14 -10.30 20.31
C SER A 71 5.87 -9.54 19.89
N PRO A 72 4.71 -9.76 20.56
CA PRO A 72 3.43 -9.22 20.13
C PRO A 72 3.31 -7.69 20.25
N ASP A 73 4.21 -7.02 20.92
CA ASP A 73 4.34 -5.57 21.02
C ASP A 73 5.18 -4.93 19.90
N HIS A 74 5.93 -5.73 19.14
CA HIS A 74 6.59 -5.33 17.92
C HIS A 74 5.66 -5.44 16.73
N LEU A 75 5.63 -4.43 15.86
CA LEU A 75 4.57 -4.26 14.88
C LEU A 75 5.11 -3.92 13.49
N LEU A 76 4.76 -4.73 12.50
CA LEU A 76 4.85 -4.38 11.08
C LEU A 76 3.48 -3.87 10.61
N ILE A 77 3.45 -2.76 9.87
CA ILE A 77 2.21 -2.23 9.26
C ILE A 77 2.26 -2.45 7.74
N LEU A 78 1.17 -2.97 7.18
CA LEU A 78 0.89 -2.97 5.75
C LEU A 78 -0.33 -2.08 5.50
N GLY A 79 -0.18 -1.04 4.66
CA GLY A 79 -1.22 -0.06 4.42
C GLY A 79 -1.50 0.20 2.96
N ALA A 80 -2.74 0.62 2.64
CA ALA A 80 -3.17 1.13 1.34
C ALA A 80 -4.34 2.08 1.57
N HIS A 81 -4.46 3.17 0.81
CA HIS A 81 -5.65 4.01 0.90
C HIS A 81 -6.81 3.45 0.09
N TYR A 82 -8.03 3.87 0.45
CA TYR A 82 -9.23 3.37 -0.21
C TYR A 82 -10.14 4.46 -0.77
N ASP A 83 -9.81 5.74 -0.59
CA ASP A 83 -10.49 6.86 -1.24
C ASP A 83 -10.01 7.06 -2.68
N THR A 84 -10.65 7.95 -3.42
CA THR A 84 -10.27 8.40 -4.76
C THR A 84 -10.41 9.91 -4.88
N VAL A 85 -9.77 10.48 -5.90
CA VAL A 85 -10.13 11.82 -6.37
C VAL A 85 -11.51 11.83 -7.04
N PRO A 86 -12.21 12.98 -7.08
CA PRO A 86 -13.49 13.09 -7.78
C PRO A 86 -13.40 12.71 -9.27
N GLY A 87 -14.33 11.87 -9.73
CA GLY A 87 -14.46 11.47 -11.12
C GLY A 87 -13.55 10.34 -11.57
N SER A 88 -12.65 9.83 -10.71
CA SER A 88 -11.86 8.62 -10.98
C SER A 88 -12.53 7.39 -10.37
N PRO A 89 -12.71 6.28 -11.11
CA PRO A 89 -13.15 5.03 -10.53
C PRO A 89 -12.04 4.34 -9.71
N GLY A 90 -10.79 4.77 -9.84
CA GLY A 90 -9.67 4.38 -8.99
C GLY A 90 -9.37 2.88 -9.00
N ALA A 91 -9.25 2.29 -10.20
CA ALA A 91 -8.92 0.87 -10.30
C ALA A 91 -7.48 0.59 -9.92
N ASP A 92 -6.55 1.38 -10.45
CA ASP A 92 -5.15 1.33 -10.05
C ASP A 92 -4.95 2.14 -8.77
N ASP A 93 -5.52 3.33 -8.72
CA ASP A 93 -5.42 4.31 -7.65
C ASP A 93 -6.70 4.36 -6.78
N ASN A 94 -6.85 3.54 -5.72
CA ASN A 94 -5.85 2.59 -5.22
C ASN A 94 -6.51 1.23 -4.94
N ALA A 95 -7.54 0.83 -5.75
CA ALA A 95 -8.21 -0.47 -5.58
C ALA A 95 -7.23 -1.64 -5.83
N SER A 96 -6.21 -1.47 -6.69
CA SER A 96 -5.17 -2.45 -6.94
C SER A 96 -4.40 -2.79 -5.67
N ALA A 97 -3.97 -1.79 -4.92
CA ALA A 97 -3.25 -1.95 -3.66
C ALA A 97 -4.15 -2.49 -2.54
N VAL A 98 -5.40 -2.03 -2.45
CA VAL A 98 -6.38 -2.60 -1.50
C VAL A 98 -6.60 -4.09 -1.77
N ALA A 99 -6.71 -4.50 -3.03
CA ALA A 99 -6.84 -5.91 -3.40
C ALA A 99 -5.63 -6.74 -2.95
N VAL A 100 -4.42 -6.22 -3.14
CA VAL A 100 -3.17 -6.85 -2.66
C VAL A 100 -3.16 -6.92 -1.13
N LEU A 101 -3.53 -5.83 -0.43
CA LEU A 101 -3.60 -5.80 1.04
C LEU A 101 -4.53 -6.90 1.57
N LEU A 102 -5.72 -7.04 1.00
CA LEU A 102 -6.73 -8.03 1.42
C LEU A 102 -6.25 -9.47 1.20
N GLU A 103 -5.66 -9.75 0.02
CA GLU A 103 -5.14 -11.09 -0.28
C GLU A 103 -3.91 -11.43 0.57
N VAL A 104 -3.02 -10.47 0.83
CA VAL A 104 -1.88 -10.66 1.73
C VAL A 104 -2.37 -10.92 3.17
N ALA A 105 -3.34 -10.14 3.65
CA ALA A 105 -3.94 -10.34 4.98
C ALA A 105 -4.48 -11.76 5.12
N LYS A 106 -5.30 -12.21 4.17
CA LYS A 106 -5.87 -13.57 4.15
C LYS A 106 -4.80 -14.66 4.21
N GLN A 107 -3.68 -14.51 3.48
CA GLN A 107 -2.59 -15.49 3.52
C GLN A 107 -1.82 -15.45 4.84
N VAL A 108 -1.56 -14.24 5.36
CA VAL A 108 -0.84 -14.04 6.63
C VAL A 108 -1.58 -14.68 7.81
N GLN A 109 -2.91 -14.80 7.74
CA GLN A 109 -3.69 -15.40 8.84
C GLN A 109 -3.25 -16.85 9.14
N GLY A 110 -2.82 -17.60 8.13
CA GLY A 110 -2.29 -18.97 8.29
C GLY A 110 -0.79 -19.04 8.64
N ALA A 111 -0.06 -17.92 8.65
CA ALA A 111 1.38 -17.90 8.91
C ALA A 111 1.71 -17.86 10.42
N ALA A 112 2.80 -18.51 10.82
CA ALA A 112 3.35 -18.34 12.17
C ALA A 112 4.26 -17.09 12.16
N LEU A 113 3.90 -16.09 12.97
CA LEU A 113 4.61 -14.81 13.06
C LEU A 113 5.16 -14.62 14.47
N SER A 114 6.43 -14.15 14.59
CA SER A 114 7.02 -13.76 15.88
C SER A 114 6.51 -12.41 16.34
N SER A 115 6.53 -11.40 15.49
CA SER A 115 5.97 -10.06 15.73
C SER A 115 4.58 -9.89 15.12
N SER A 116 3.86 -8.89 15.59
CA SER A 116 2.50 -8.57 15.11
C SER A 116 2.51 -7.92 13.73
N VAL A 117 1.44 -8.14 12.97
CA VAL A 117 1.20 -7.45 11.69
C VAL A 117 -0.15 -6.76 11.76
N ARG A 118 -0.15 -5.47 11.42
CA ARG A 118 -1.35 -4.62 11.31
C ARG A 118 -1.59 -4.27 9.85
N PHE A 119 -2.81 -4.50 9.39
CA PHE A 119 -3.32 -4.12 8.09
C PHE A 119 -4.18 -2.88 8.26
N VAL A 120 -3.92 -1.83 7.47
CA VAL A 120 -4.66 -0.57 7.57
C VAL A 120 -5.10 -0.12 6.18
N ALA A 121 -6.41 -0.01 5.98
CA ALA A 121 -6.94 0.73 4.84
C ALA A 121 -7.14 2.19 5.29
N PHE A 122 -6.35 3.09 4.73
CA PHE A 122 -6.35 4.51 5.08
C PHE A 122 -7.45 5.26 4.34
N ALA A 123 -8.07 6.22 5.03
CA ALA A 123 -9.03 7.14 4.46
C ALA A 123 -8.36 8.49 4.19
N LEU A 124 -8.81 9.20 3.14
CA LEU A 124 -8.39 10.57 2.83
C LEU A 124 -6.88 10.71 2.53
N GLU A 125 -6.31 9.77 1.82
CA GLU A 125 -4.96 9.88 1.29
C GLU A 125 -4.87 11.03 0.29
N GLU A 126 -5.80 11.06 -0.67
CA GLU A 126 -5.95 12.04 -1.75
C GLU A 126 -6.20 13.48 -1.28
N TYR A 127 -6.46 13.62 0.01
CA TYR A 127 -6.72 14.90 0.67
C TYR A 127 -5.58 15.31 1.62
N GLY A 128 -4.38 14.79 1.36
CA GLY A 128 -3.16 15.12 2.10
C GLY A 128 -2.82 14.11 3.19
N TYR A 129 -3.01 12.81 2.92
CA TYR A 129 -2.59 11.70 3.80
C TYR A 129 -3.23 11.77 5.19
N VAL A 130 -4.49 12.25 5.29
CA VAL A 130 -5.13 12.59 6.58
C VAL A 130 -5.21 11.37 7.48
N GLY A 131 -5.69 10.23 6.94
CA GLY A 131 -5.88 9.00 7.70
C GLY A 131 -4.56 8.39 8.19
N SER A 132 -3.56 8.33 7.33
CA SER A 132 -2.23 7.82 7.71
C SER A 132 -1.47 8.76 8.64
N THR A 133 -1.64 10.08 8.47
CA THR A 133 -1.11 11.09 9.42
C THR A 133 -1.71 10.89 10.81
N TYR A 134 -3.03 10.70 10.88
CA TYR A 134 -3.72 10.43 12.15
C TYR A 134 -3.19 9.14 12.80
N HIS A 135 -3.09 8.06 12.02
CA HIS A 135 -2.62 6.76 12.50
C HIS A 135 -1.17 6.82 12.99
N ALA A 136 -0.25 7.37 12.19
CA ALA A 136 1.17 7.47 12.53
C ALA A 136 1.40 8.34 13.78
N LYS A 137 0.71 9.49 13.88
CA LYS A 137 0.77 10.35 15.06
C LYS A 137 0.26 9.64 16.30
N ARG A 138 -0.90 8.98 16.22
CA ARG A 138 -1.49 8.23 17.33
C ARG A 138 -0.58 7.09 17.79
N ALA A 139 0.06 6.38 16.86
CA ALA A 139 1.04 5.36 17.18
C ALA A 139 2.24 5.96 17.94
N ARG A 140 2.72 7.13 17.51
CA ARG A 140 3.81 7.85 18.18
C ARG A 140 3.42 8.29 19.59
N ASP A 141 2.23 8.87 19.75
CA ASP A 141 1.71 9.33 21.05
C ASP A 141 1.55 8.16 22.05
N ARG A 142 1.34 6.93 21.56
CA ARG A 142 1.24 5.70 22.34
C ARG A 142 2.55 4.96 22.50
N ALA A 143 3.62 5.47 21.94
CA ALA A 143 4.93 4.81 21.91
C ALA A 143 4.87 3.37 21.36
N GLU A 144 4.04 3.13 20.34
CA GLU A 144 3.94 1.82 19.68
C GLU A 144 5.29 1.48 19.02
N LYS A 145 5.74 0.25 19.18
CA LYS A 145 7.01 -0.24 18.61
C LYS A 145 6.77 -0.70 17.17
N ILE A 146 6.74 0.24 16.25
CA ILE A 146 6.61 -0.06 14.81
C ILE A 146 8.00 -0.33 14.25
N ASP A 147 8.27 -1.59 13.88
CA ASP A 147 9.53 -2.03 13.27
C ASP A 147 9.62 -1.62 11.79
N GLY A 148 8.47 -1.44 11.13
CA GLY A 148 8.38 -0.97 9.77
C GLY A 148 6.95 -0.77 9.30
N MET A 149 6.79 0.06 8.26
CA MET A 149 5.54 0.23 7.53
C MET A 149 5.79 0.04 6.03
N ILE A 150 4.89 -0.64 5.35
CA ILE A 150 4.89 -0.78 3.89
C ILE A 150 3.61 -0.15 3.37
N SER A 151 3.74 0.94 2.62
CA SER A 151 2.63 1.53 1.87
C SER A 151 2.54 0.89 0.50
N LEU A 152 1.34 0.47 0.15
CA LEU A 152 1.00 -0.04 -1.17
C LEU A 152 0.28 1.05 -1.95
N GLU A 153 0.84 1.40 -3.12
CA GLU A 153 0.39 2.53 -3.92
C GLU A 153 0.43 2.19 -5.40
N MET A 154 -0.76 2.06 -6.03
CA MET A 154 -0.88 1.72 -7.44
C MET A 154 0.02 0.53 -7.82
N LEU A 155 -0.54 -0.63 -7.98
CA LEU A 155 0.21 -1.89 -8.16
C LEU A 155 -0.18 -2.65 -9.42
N GLY A 156 -0.97 -2.02 -10.30
CA GLY A 156 -1.63 -2.76 -11.37
C GLY A 156 -1.27 -2.34 -12.79
N PHE A 157 -0.70 -1.16 -13.01
CA PHE A 157 -0.47 -0.68 -14.37
C PHE A 157 0.92 -1.05 -14.87
N THR A 158 0.98 -1.67 -16.06
CA THR A 158 2.21 -1.83 -16.84
C THR A 158 2.09 -1.08 -18.17
N GLY A 159 3.21 -0.55 -18.68
CA GLY A 159 3.20 0.24 -19.89
C GLY A 159 4.52 0.22 -20.67
N PRO A 160 4.47 0.60 -21.95
CA PRO A 160 5.65 0.54 -22.83
C PRO A 160 6.68 1.65 -22.53
N ARG A 161 6.36 2.59 -21.67
CA ARG A 161 7.22 3.74 -21.36
C ARG A 161 7.23 4.02 -19.86
N GLN A 162 8.40 4.37 -19.36
CA GLN A 162 8.62 4.86 -18.01
C GLN A 162 9.20 6.27 -18.06
N LYS A 163 8.62 7.18 -17.27
CA LYS A 163 9.16 8.53 -17.03
C LYS A 163 9.84 8.56 -15.67
N TYR A 164 10.71 9.52 -15.49
CA TYR A 164 11.43 9.74 -14.23
C TYR A 164 11.43 11.21 -13.85
N PRO A 165 11.40 11.55 -12.57
CA PRO A 165 11.62 12.92 -12.10
C PRO A 165 13.04 13.39 -12.48
N PRO A 166 13.28 14.72 -12.58
CA PRO A 166 14.55 15.26 -13.06
C PRO A 166 15.80 14.84 -12.27
N TYR A 167 15.64 14.49 -11.00
CA TYR A 167 16.74 14.04 -10.15
C TYR A 167 17.07 12.54 -10.29
N ILE A 168 16.26 11.78 -11.02
CA ILE A 168 16.54 10.38 -11.37
C ILE A 168 17.06 10.34 -12.80
N HIS A 169 18.34 9.92 -12.97
CA HIS A 169 18.92 9.84 -14.30
C HIS A 169 18.43 8.56 -15.01
N PRO A 170 17.67 8.67 -16.13
CA PRO A 170 17.00 7.53 -16.76
C PRO A 170 17.96 6.47 -17.33
N LYS A 171 19.24 6.80 -17.49
CA LYS A 171 20.27 5.83 -17.91
C LYS A 171 20.45 4.65 -16.97
N TYR A 172 20.12 4.83 -15.69
CA TYR A 172 20.35 3.81 -14.65
C TYR A 172 19.11 2.99 -14.32
N TYR A 173 17.99 3.26 -14.97
CA TYR A 173 16.70 2.65 -14.69
C TYR A 173 16.01 2.19 -15.99
N PRO A 174 15.07 1.23 -15.93
CA PRO A 174 14.35 0.71 -17.11
C PRO A 174 13.56 1.79 -17.85
N ASN A 175 13.52 1.71 -19.18
CA ASN A 175 12.70 2.60 -20.04
C ASN A 175 11.25 2.11 -20.19
N VAL A 176 11.01 0.84 -19.81
CA VAL A 176 9.72 0.18 -19.92
C VAL A 176 9.11 0.11 -18.52
N GLY A 177 7.83 0.40 -18.42
CA GLY A 177 7.07 0.37 -17.18
C GLY A 177 6.51 -1.02 -16.89
N ASP A 178 7.36 -2.02 -16.66
CA ASP A 178 7.01 -3.41 -16.37
C ASP A 178 7.63 -3.91 -15.04
N PHE A 179 8.11 -2.99 -14.22
CA PHE A 179 8.74 -3.27 -12.92
C PHE A 179 7.94 -2.68 -11.76
N ILE A 180 8.19 -3.18 -10.56
CA ILE A 180 7.71 -2.57 -9.31
C ILE A 180 8.83 -1.71 -8.70
N GLY A 181 8.50 -0.47 -8.33
CA GLY A 181 9.38 0.45 -7.60
C GLY A 181 9.23 0.29 -6.10
N ILE A 182 10.34 0.29 -5.36
CA ILE A 182 10.32 0.26 -3.90
C ILE A 182 11.23 1.40 -3.41
N VAL A 183 10.61 2.36 -2.73
CA VAL A 183 11.26 3.59 -2.25
C VAL A 183 11.40 3.56 -0.74
N ALA A 184 12.58 3.91 -0.26
CA ALA A 184 12.92 4.03 1.15
C ALA A 184 13.62 5.35 1.44
N ASN A 185 13.54 5.84 2.66
CA ASN A 185 14.47 6.83 3.18
C ASN A 185 15.70 6.16 3.82
N GLU A 186 16.68 6.94 4.27
CA GLU A 186 17.90 6.41 4.88
C GLU A 186 17.62 5.54 6.11
N ARG A 187 16.64 5.91 6.94
CA ARG A 187 16.22 5.15 8.11
C ARG A 187 15.64 3.79 7.76
N SER A 188 15.01 3.67 6.60
CA SER A 188 14.30 2.48 6.13
C SER A 188 15.18 1.54 5.31
N LYS A 189 16.49 1.81 5.22
CA LYS A 189 17.41 1.05 4.36
C LYS A 189 17.45 -0.44 4.69
N GLU A 190 17.50 -0.80 5.97
CA GLU A 190 17.51 -2.21 6.39
C GLU A 190 16.20 -2.93 6.00
N LEU A 191 15.06 -2.25 6.18
CA LEU A 191 13.76 -2.74 5.76
C LEU A 191 13.73 -2.98 4.23
N LEU A 192 14.28 -2.03 3.45
CA LEU A 192 14.39 -2.15 1.99
C LEU A 192 15.25 -3.33 1.57
N GLU A 193 16.41 -3.54 2.20
CA GLU A 193 17.32 -4.64 1.83
C GLU A 193 16.70 -6.00 2.12
N GLU A 194 15.91 -6.13 3.18
CA GLU A 194 15.17 -7.37 3.44
C GLU A 194 14.11 -7.61 2.38
N VAL A 195 13.32 -6.59 2.01
CA VAL A 195 12.33 -6.68 0.91
C VAL A 195 13.01 -7.02 -0.41
N ARG A 196 14.15 -6.40 -0.72
CA ARG A 196 14.96 -6.72 -1.91
C ARG A 196 15.36 -8.19 -1.95
N ARG A 197 15.86 -8.70 -0.83
CA ARG A 197 16.27 -10.11 -0.69
C ARG A 197 15.08 -11.06 -0.95
N VAL A 198 13.92 -10.72 -0.39
CA VAL A 198 12.68 -11.49 -0.55
C VAL A 198 12.19 -11.49 -2.01
N PHE A 199 12.11 -10.31 -2.63
CA PHE A 199 11.67 -10.21 -4.03
C PHE A 199 12.58 -11.02 -4.94
N LYS A 200 13.89 -10.93 -4.77
CA LYS A 200 14.86 -11.72 -5.54
C LYS A 200 14.68 -13.23 -5.34
N ALA A 201 14.31 -13.67 -4.14
CA ALA A 201 14.18 -15.09 -3.81
C ALA A 201 12.83 -15.69 -4.28
N PHE A 202 11.73 -14.97 -4.11
CA PHE A 202 10.38 -15.50 -4.28
C PHE A 202 9.68 -15.06 -5.57
N VAL A 203 10.06 -13.91 -6.14
CA VAL A 203 9.51 -13.39 -7.40
C VAL A 203 10.60 -12.95 -8.39
N PRO A 204 11.59 -13.80 -8.68
CA PRO A 204 12.78 -13.43 -9.47
C PRO A 204 12.46 -13.01 -10.91
N LYS A 205 11.26 -13.29 -11.41
CA LYS A 205 10.77 -12.92 -12.74
C LYS A 205 9.99 -11.59 -12.73
N LEU A 206 9.80 -10.96 -11.58
CA LEU A 206 9.23 -9.61 -11.49
C LEU A 206 10.40 -8.61 -11.46
N PRO A 207 10.58 -7.79 -12.50
CA PRO A 207 11.55 -6.71 -12.45
C PRO A 207 11.22 -5.78 -11.27
N SER A 208 12.22 -5.42 -10.49
CA SER A 208 12.03 -4.64 -9.26
C SER A 208 13.16 -3.63 -9.10
N GLU A 209 12.81 -2.36 -8.95
CA GLU A 209 13.75 -1.26 -8.79
C GLU A 209 13.68 -0.72 -7.35
N PHE A 210 14.84 -0.38 -6.79
CA PHE A 210 14.98 0.00 -5.39
C PHE A 210 15.76 1.29 -5.28
N ILE A 211 15.20 2.26 -4.55
CA ILE A 211 15.86 3.54 -4.31
C ILE A 211 15.83 3.89 -2.82
N VAL A 212 16.96 4.44 -2.33
CA VAL A 212 17.03 5.08 -1.02
C VAL A 212 17.23 6.57 -1.24
N VAL A 213 16.31 7.37 -0.69
CA VAL A 213 16.41 8.83 -0.77
C VAL A 213 17.01 9.42 0.51
N PRO A 214 17.73 10.56 0.42
CA PRO A 214 18.31 11.22 1.57
C PRO A 214 17.24 11.78 2.51
N GLY A 215 17.55 11.88 3.79
CA GLY A 215 16.65 12.40 4.82
C GLY A 215 15.31 11.68 4.84
N ASN A 216 14.22 12.43 4.76
CA ASN A 216 12.86 11.96 4.54
C ASN A 216 12.35 12.30 3.12
N GLY A 217 13.25 12.46 2.15
CA GLY A 217 12.89 12.85 0.78
C GLY A 217 12.51 14.32 0.65
N GLU A 218 12.99 15.18 1.56
CA GLU A 218 12.73 16.63 1.48
C GLU A 218 13.28 17.20 0.18
N GLY A 219 12.44 17.93 -0.56
CA GLY A 219 12.77 18.47 -1.88
C GLY A 219 12.68 17.46 -3.03
N LEU A 220 12.23 16.24 -2.76
CA LEU A 220 11.93 15.19 -3.74
C LEU A 220 10.44 14.84 -3.63
N GLU A 221 9.56 15.71 -4.17
CA GLU A 221 8.12 15.62 -3.90
C GLU A 221 7.53 14.26 -4.29
N GLU A 222 7.90 13.73 -5.46
CA GLU A 222 7.33 12.50 -6.00
C GLU A 222 7.56 11.27 -5.12
N VAL A 223 8.64 11.24 -4.33
CA VAL A 223 8.92 10.10 -3.45
C VAL A 223 8.16 10.15 -2.13
N ARG A 224 7.39 11.21 -1.90
CA ARG A 224 6.61 11.42 -0.68
C ARG A 224 5.09 11.27 -0.90
N LEU A 225 4.67 11.02 -2.14
CA LEU A 225 3.27 11.01 -2.53
C LEU A 225 2.61 9.66 -2.20
N SER A 226 2.50 9.29 -0.92
CA SER A 226 1.67 8.23 -0.38
C SER A 226 1.76 8.15 1.16
N ASP A 227 1.00 7.24 1.75
CA ASP A 227 0.80 6.99 3.18
C ASP A 227 2.06 6.63 3.99
N HIS A 228 3.19 6.29 3.36
CA HIS A 228 4.47 6.08 4.04
C HIS A 228 5.09 7.38 4.58
N SER A 229 4.79 8.52 3.93
CA SER A 229 5.39 9.83 4.27
C SER A 229 5.08 10.29 5.69
N PRO A 230 3.84 10.20 6.20
CA PRO A 230 3.54 10.51 7.59
C PRO A 230 4.31 9.64 8.60
N PHE A 231 4.62 8.38 8.26
CA PHE A 231 5.43 7.52 9.13
C PHE A 231 6.90 7.99 9.15
N TRP A 232 7.46 8.41 8.01
CA TRP A 232 8.79 9.03 7.99
C TRP A 232 8.83 10.28 8.88
N ASP A 233 7.80 11.13 8.82
CA ASP A 233 7.70 12.36 9.61
C ASP A 233 7.59 12.07 11.12
N GLN A 234 7.00 10.95 11.50
CA GLN A 234 6.96 10.48 12.88
C GLN A 234 8.23 9.69 13.31
N GLY A 235 9.22 9.56 12.41
CA GLY A 235 10.48 8.89 12.68
C GLY A 235 10.43 7.37 12.63
N TYR A 236 9.41 6.79 12.00
CA TYR A 236 9.33 5.35 11.74
C TYR A 236 10.02 4.99 10.42
N ALA A 237 10.53 3.77 10.33
CA ALA A 237 10.95 3.20 9.06
C ALA A 237 9.71 2.86 8.22
N ALA A 238 9.68 3.30 6.95
CA ALA A 238 8.59 2.99 6.04
C ALA A 238 9.07 2.86 4.59
N LEU A 239 8.36 2.06 3.80
CA LEU A 239 8.59 1.86 2.38
C LEU A 239 7.34 2.26 1.59
N LEU A 240 7.57 2.79 0.38
CA LEU A 240 6.56 2.87 -0.67
C LEU A 240 6.81 1.74 -1.68
N VAL A 241 5.79 0.95 -1.97
CA VAL A 241 5.78 -0.06 -3.05
C VAL A 241 4.79 0.41 -4.10
N THR A 242 5.26 0.68 -5.32
CA THR A 242 4.45 1.32 -6.37
C THR A 242 4.83 0.89 -7.77
N ASP A 243 3.87 0.90 -8.68
CA ASP A 243 4.12 0.80 -10.11
C ASP A 243 4.63 2.13 -10.71
N THR A 244 4.81 3.16 -9.87
CA THR A 244 5.26 4.51 -10.17
C THR A 244 4.20 5.50 -10.64
N ALA A 245 2.93 5.16 -10.52
CA ALA A 245 1.78 6.06 -10.67
C ALA A 245 1.83 6.93 -11.97
N PHE A 246 1.66 8.24 -11.84
CA PHE A 246 1.66 9.22 -12.95
C PHE A 246 2.95 9.24 -13.79
N LEU A 247 4.03 8.67 -13.31
CA LEU A 247 5.26 8.51 -14.10
C LEU A 247 5.12 7.43 -15.18
N ARG A 248 4.08 6.61 -15.11
CA ARG A 248 3.82 5.49 -16.00
C ARG A 248 2.38 5.47 -16.51
N ASN A 249 1.39 5.57 -15.61
CA ASN A 249 -0.02 5.42 -15.89
C ASN A 249 -0.62 6.72 -16.43
N PRO A 250 -1.06 6.78 -17.70
CA PRO A 250 -1.67 7.98 -18.26
C PRO A 250 -3.10 8.23 -17.75
N ASN A 251 -3.68 7.27 -17.03
CA ASN A 251 -5.04 7.35 -16.49
C ASN A 251 -5.08 7.84 -15.02
N TYR A 252 -3.91 8.13 -14.44
CA TYR A 252 -3.79 8.62 -13.06
C TYR A 252 -4.72 9.81 -12.81
N HIS A 253 -5.59 9.72 -11.80
CA HIS A 253 -6.59 10.71 -11.41
C HIS A 253 -7.64 11.02 -12.50
N LEU A 254 -7.83 10.15 -13.47
CA LEU A 254 -8.75 10.35 -14.59
C LEU A 254 -9.86 9.28 -14.62
N PRO A 255 -10.99 9.56 -15.33
CA PRO A 255 -12.06 8.57 -15.53
C PRO A 255 -11.61 7.28 -16.26
N GLY A 256 -10.42 7.31 -16.89
CA GLY A 256 -9.83 6.16 -17.57
C GLY A 256 -9.09 5.18 -16.63
N ASP A 257 -8.99 5.47 -15.33
CA ASP A 257 -8.41 4.54 -14.36
C ASP A 257 -9.39 3.40 -14.05
N THR A 258 -9.49 2.47 -15.00
CA THR A 258 -10.44 1.37 -14.99
C THR A 258 -9.73 0.02 -14.92
N MET A 259 -10.44 -1.02 -14.45
CA MET A 259 -9.84 -2.34 -14.24
C MET A 259 -9.36 -3.01 -15.53
N GLU A 260 -9.84 -2.57 -16.71
CA GLU A 260 -9.40 -3.05 -18.02
C GLU A 260 -7.96 -2.61 -18.34
N THR A 261 -7.46 -1.59 -17.65
CA THR A 261 -6.09 -1.08 -17.82
C THR A 261 -5.06 -1.84 -16.98
N LEU A 262 -5.51 -2.71 -16.06
CA LEU A 262 -4.64 -3.40 -15.11
C LEU A 262 -4.06 -4.71 -15.64
N ASP A 263 -2.79 -4.95 -15.35
CA ASP A 263 -2.10 -6.24 -15.50
C ASP A 263 -2.22 -7.06 -14.21
N PHE A 264 -3.23 -7.89 -14.11
CA PHE A 264 -3.48 -8.72 -12.94
C PHE A 264 -2.40 -9.79 -12.69
N GLU A 265 -1.65 -10.21 -13.70
CA GLU A 265 -0.51 -11.11 -13.50
C GLU A 265 0.69 -10.38 -12.89
N PHE A 266 0.91 -9.12 -13.26
CA PHE A 266 1.86 -8.24 -12.60
C PHE A 266 1.46 -8.04 -11.14
N MET A 267 0.20 -7.64 -10.87
CA MET A 267 -0.34 -7.49 -9.50
C MET A 267 -0.15 -8.75 -8.66
N ARG A 268 -0.42 -9.94 -9.24
CA ARG A 268 -0.26 -11.21 -8.53
C ARG A 268 1.20 -11.45 -8.10
N LYS A 269 2.15 -11.17 -8.97
CA LYS A 269 3.58 -11.28 -8.63
C LYS A 269 3.97 -10.30 -7.53
N VAL A 270 3.49 -9.05 -7.60
CA VAL A 270 3.69 -8.04 -6.54
C VAL A 270 3.11 -8.54 -5.22
N ALA A 271 1.86 -9.01 -5.21
CA ALA A 271 1.20 -9.53 -4.02
C ALA A 271 1.97 -10.70 -3.37
N VAL A 272 2.53 -11.61 -4.17
CA VAL A 272 3.39 -12.69 -3.69
C VAL A 272 4.67 -12.14 -3.04
N GLY A 273 5.33 -11.18 -3.68
CA GLY A 273 6.51 -10.51 -3.12
C GLY A 273 6.21 -9.80 -1.79
N VAL A 274 5.10 -9.07 -1.72
CA VAL A 274 4.64 -8.38 -0.50
C VAL A 274 4.32 -9.39 0.61
N TYR A 275 3.59 -10.47 0.29
CA TYR A 275 3.29 -11.52 1.28
C TYR A 275 4.55 -12.10 1.93
N TYR A 276 5.53 -12.52 1.12
CA TYR A 276 6.77 -13.07 1.66
C TYR A 276 7.60 -12.02 2.39
N SER A 277 7.53 -10.75 2.01
CA SER A 277 8.17 -9.65 2.73
C SER A 277 7.56 -9.47 4.12
N VAL A 278 6.22 -9.44 4.21
CA VAL A 278 5.51 -9.35 5.49
C VAL A 278 5.88 -10.54 6.39
N VAL A 279 5.87 -11.77 5.87
CA VAL A 279 6.23 -12.96 6.64
C VAL A 279 7.70 -12.93 7.09
N SER A 280 8.61 -12.47 6.23
CA SER A 280 10.05 -12.41 6.56
C SER A 280 10.36 -11.37 7.64
N LEU A 281 9.75 -10.20 7.54
CA LEU A 281 9.92 -9.08 8.47
C LEU A 281 9.25 -9.31 9.83
N SER A 282 8.33 -10.27 9.92
CA SER A 282 7.59 -10.59 11.14
C SER A 282 8.01 -11.92 11.80
N ARG A 283 9.19 -12.44 11.41
CA ARG A 283 9.77 -13.68 11.96
C ARG A 283 10.61 -13.46 13.20
#